data_cf22ff18d09ab6a303683cdbca2d9578
#
_entry.id   cf22ff18d09ab6a303683cdbca2d9578
#
_cell.length_a   1.000
_cell.length_b   1.000
_cell.length_c   1.000
_cell.angle_alpha   90.00
_cell.angle_beta   90.00
_cell.angle_gamma   90.00
#
_symmetry.space_group_name_H-M   'P 1'
#
loop_
_entity.id
_entity.type
_entity.pdbx_description
1 polymer ?
#
loop_
_entity_poly.entity_id
_entity_poly.type
_entity_poly.pdbx_seq_one_letter_code
_entity_poly.pdbx_strand_id
1 'polypeptide(L)'
;KQPKAPSSVAVGLPGGQFGKPVALTEPEIVDLVERFGICAKACQEAGFTGVQIHSAHGYLLSQFLSPRTNLRDDRYGGSLENRARMLLEVVAAIRTAVGPNFPIAVKLNSADFQKGGFEFPDSIQVAKWLEAASVDMIEISGGTYEQPQLLGVEGMEEVAKQEVQESTVAREAYFVDFALAMQQEVSIPLMVTGGFRLKSAMEEALQNGADVIGIGRPMCVMTDAPDQLMSGLEELPRYESELTFFPPWLEFLNRFKALRSLSTFGVQFWFYAQLELLGQTGTTQPSMSTMAASKRIMTQQKEWLSQR
;
A
#
# COMPACT_ATOMS: atom_id res chain seq x y z
N LYS A 1 2.09 -10.89 -20.54
CA LYS A 1 3.38 -10.15 -20.50
C LYS A 1 4.12 -10.56 -19.23
N GLN A 2 5.44 -10.67 -19.29
CA GLN A 2 6.27 -10.97 -18.11
C GLN A 2 6.46 -9.66 -17.31
N PRO A 3 6.22 -9.64 -15.97
CA PRO A 3 6.49 -8.48 -15.15
C PRO A 3 8.01 -8.22 -15.06
N LYS A 4 8.37 -6.99 -14.77
CA LYS A 4 9.76 -6.57 -14.50
C LYS A 4 9.99 -6.46 -13.00
N ALA A 5 11.17 -6.81 -12.53
CA ALA A 5 11.56 -6.77 -11.11
C ALA A 5 13.08 -6.55 -10.99
N PRO A 6 13.64 -6.29 -9.79
CA PRO A 6 15.09 -6.24 -9.61
C PRO A 6 15.77 -7.56 -9.96
N SER A 7 15.13 -8.70 -9.67
CA SER A 7 15.64 -10.05 -9.96
C SER A 7 14.51 -11.01 -10.35
N SER A 8 14.82 -12.14 -10.95
CA SER A 8 13.83 -13.13 -11.42
C SER A 8 13.28 -14.00 -10.28
N VAL A 9 12.86 -13.39 -9.18
CA VAL A 9 12.26 -14.05 -8.01
C VAL A 9 10.74 -14.05 -8.17
N ALA A 10 10.15 -15.25 -8.26
CA ALA A 10 8.69 -15.39 -8.37
C ALA A 10 8.01 -15.12 -7.02
N VAL A 11 6.82 -14.51 -7.05
CA VAL A 11 5.96 -14.40 -5.87
C VAL A 11 5.43 -15.77 -5.48
N GLY A 12 5.58 -16.14 -4.20
CA GLY A 12 5.24 -17.48 -3.67
C GLY A 12 3.75 -17.70 -3.41
N LEU A 13 2.85 -17.00 -4.10
CA LEU A 13 1.41 -17.15 -3.91
C LEU A 13 0.85 -18.33 -4.72
N PRO A 14 -0.05 -19.13 -4.13
CA PRO A 14 -0.70 -20.23 -4.86
C PRO A 14 -1.63 -19.71 -5.96
N GLY A 15 -1.76 -20.48 -7.03
CA GLY A 15 -2.72 -20.20 -8.11
C GLY A 15 -2.13 -19.61 -9.39
N GLY A 16 -0.81 -19.35 -9.45
CA GLY A 16 -0.13 -18.94 -10.70
C GLY A 16 -0.59 -17.60 -11.26
N GLN A 17 -1.19 -16.74 -10.42
CA GLN A 17 -1.72 -15.44 -10.85
C GLN A 17 -0.61 -14.44 -11.21
N PHE A 18 0.58 -14.62 -10.64
CA PHE A 18 1.75 -13.79 -10.90
C PHE A 18 2.75 -14.51 -11.79
N GLY A 19 3.05 -13.95 -12.96
CA GLY A 19 4.07 -14.48 -13.85
C GLY A 19 5.47 -14.32 -13.22
N LYS A 20 6.37 -15.26 -13.53
CA LYS A 20 7.77 -15.14 -13.13
C LYS A 20 8.37 -13.85 -13.73
N PRO A 21 8.94 -12.96 -12.92
CA PRO A 21 9.48 -11.70 -13.43
C PRO A 21 10.78 -11.89 -14.21
N VAL A 22 11.06 -10.89 -15.04
CA VAL A 22 12.35 -10.72 -15.73
C VAL A 22 13.11 -9.61 -15.01
N ALA A 23 14.38 -9.85 -14.70
CA ALA A 23 15.25 -8.86 -14.09
C ALA A 23 15.41 -7.64 -15.03
N LEU A 24 15.34 -6.44 -14.45
CA LEU A 24 15.65 -5.19 -15.13
C LEU A 24 17.13 -5.10 -15.44
N THR A 25 17.48 -4.65 -16.63
CA THR A 25 18.84 -4.20 -16.95
C THR A 25 19.09 -2.80 -16.40
N GLU A 26 20.35 -2.38 -16.22
CA GLU A 26 20.65 -1.02 -15.76
C GLU A 26 20.08 0.07 -16.68
N PRO A 27 20.14 -0.03 -18.01
CA PRO A 27 19.48 0.95 -18.89
C PRO A 27 17.96 1.02 -18.70
N GLU A 28 17.29 -0.12 -18.45
CA GLU A 28 15.84 -0.13 -18.13
C GLU A 28 15.53 0.54 -16.80
N ILE A 29 16.44 0.42 -15.79
CA ILE A 29 16.30 1.13 -14.51
C ILE A 29 16.39 2.64 -14.72
N VAL A 30 17.38 3.11 -15.50
CA VAL A 30 17.55 4.53 -15.83
C VAL A 30 16.33 5.07 -16.55
N ASP A 31 15.80 4.38 -17.58
CA ASP A 31 14.56 4.76 -18.26
C ASP A 31 13.36 4.86 -17.30
N LEU A 32 13.23 3.91 -16.37
CA LEU A 32 12.17 3.98 -15.38
C LEU A 32 12.32 5.19 -14.45
N VAL A 33 13.52 5.50 -13.98
CA VAL A 33 13.79 6.68 -13.14
C VAL A 33 13.36 7.97 -13.86
N GLU A 34 13.73 8.12 -15.13
CA GLU A 34 13.30 9.28 -15.95
C GLU A 34 11.78 9.35 -16.07
N ARG A 35 11.10 8.23 -16.29
CA ARG A 35 9.63 8.16 -16.39
C ARG A 35 8.92 8.56 -15.12
N PHE A 36 9.48 8.29 -13.93
CA PHE A 36 8.95 8.82 -12.67
C PHE A 36 8.98 10.36 -12.66
N GLY A 37 10.07 10.96 -13.10
CA GLY A 37 10.18 12.42 -13.22
C GLY A 37 9.14 13.01 -14.20
N ILE A 38 9.00 12.39 -15.38
CA ILE A 38 8.00 12.79 -16.39
C ILE A 38 6.57 12.68 -15.82
N CYS A 39 6.26 11.58 -15.14
CA CYS A 39 4.95 11.38 -14.52
C CYS A 39 4.64 12.44 -13.47
N ALA A 40 5.60 12.73 -12.58
CA ALA A 40 5.44 13.76 -11.54
C ALA A 40 5.23 15.15 -12.14
N LYS A 41 5.96 15.48 -13.23
CA LYS A 41 5.77 16.73 -13.96
C LYS A 41 4.37 16.84 -14.55
N ALA A 42 3.88 15.78 -15.18
CA ALA A 42 2.52 15.74 -15.70
C ALA A 42 1.46 15.91 -14.58
N CYS A 43 1.67 15.31 -13.41
CA CYS A 43 0.79 15.53 -12.26
C CYS A 43 0.80 17.00 -11.81
N GLN A 44 1.97 17.62 -11.72
CA GLN A 44 2.08 19.05 -11.38
C GLN A 44 1.33 19.93 -12.38
N GLU A 45 1.51 19.68 -13.69
CA GLU A 45 0.85 20.43 -14.76
C GLU A 45 -0.68 20.20 -14.79
N ALA A 46 -1.14 19.03 -14.36
CA ALA A 46 -2.55 18.70 -14.20
C ALA A 46 -3.19 19.33 -12.93
N GLY A 47 -2.41 20.03 -12.10
CA GLY A 47 -2.92 20.73 -10.91
C GLY A 47 -2.98 19.89 -9.65
N PHE A 48 -2.31 18.73 -9.57
CA PHE A 48 -2.13 18.01 -8.31
C PHE A 48 -1.27 18.81 -7.34
N THR A 49 -1.56 18.70 -6.05
CA THR A 49 -0.86 19.44 -4.98
C THR A 49 0.46 18.78 -4.56
N GLY A 50 0.69 17.54 -4.93
CA GLY A 50 1.90 16.78 -4.65
C GLY A 50 1.83 15.39 -5.24
N VAL A 51 2.91 14.60 -5.11
CA VAL A 51 2.99 13.20 -5.51
C VAL A 51 3.54 12.34 -4.41
N GLN A 52 3.16 11.05 -4.39
CA GLN A 52 3.71 10.07 -3.48
C GLN A 52 4.37 8.94 -4.24
N ILE A 53 5.64 8.67 -3.92
CA ILE A 53 6.42 7.55 -4.44
C ILE A 53 6.02 6.29 -3.67
N HIS A 54 5.55 5.28 -4.38
CA HIS A 54 5.17 4.02 -3.76
C HIS A 54 6.37 3.07 -3.63
N SER A 55 6.97 3.03 -2.45
CA SER A 55 8.12 2.17 -2.12
C SER A 55 7.78 1.15 -1.03
N ALA A 56 6.60 0.53 -1.12
CA ALA A 56 6.06 -0.37 -0.11
C ALA A 56 5.35 -1.59 -0.75
N HIS A 57 4.91 -2.54 0.10
CA HIS A 57 3.99 -3.64 -0.20
C HIS A 57 4.47 -4.65 -1.24
N GLY A 58 5.78 -4.78 -1.48
CA GLY A 58 6.31 -5.69 -2.49
C GLY A 58 6.15 -5.20 -3.94
N TYR A 59 5.83 -3.91 -4.16
CA TYR A 59 5.92 -3.27 -5.47
C TYR A 59 7.37 -2.93 -5.84
N LEU A 60 7.59 -2.45 -7.06
CA LEU A 60 8.93 -2.41 -7.68
C LEU A 60 10.01 -1.79 -6.78
N LEU A 61 9.80 -0.59 -6.22
CA LEU A 61 10.81 0.07 -5.39
C LEU A 61 11.02 -0.64 -4.06
N SER A 62 9.95 -1.17 -3.43
CA SER A 62 10.04 -2.04 -2.25
C SER A 62 10.81 -3.34 -2.55
N GLN A 63 10.65 -3.92 -3.76
CA GLN A 63 11.41 -5.09 -4.18
C GLN A 63 12.91 -4.78 -4.31
N PHE A 64 13.28 -3.57 -4.75
CA PHE A 64 14.69 -3.17 -4.77
C PHE A 64 15.27 -3.07 -3.36
N LEU A 65 14.52 -2.57 -2.38
CA LEU A 65 14.97 -2.45 -0.99
C LEU A 65 15.16 -3.80 -0.31
N SER A 66 14.32 -4.80 -0.62
CA SER A 66 14.32 -6.10 0.04
C SER A 66 15.41 -7.03 -0.48
N PRO A 67 16.31 -7.54 0.39
CA PRO A 67 17.34 -8.50 -0.02
C PRO A 67 16.76 -9.87 -0.45
N ARG A 68 15.48 -10.14 -0.16
CA ARG A 68 14.81 -11.37 -0.62
C ARG A 68 14.44 -11.33 -2.11
N THR A 69 14.12 -10.17 -2.62
CA THR A 69 13.66 -9.96 -4.00
C THR A 69 14.70 -9.30 -4.88
N ASN A 70 15.69 -8.64 -4.27
CA ASN A 70 16.83 -8.02 -4.94
C ASN A 70 18.11 -8.84 -4.72
N LEU A 71 18.38 -9.74 -5.65
CA LEU A 71 19.55 -10.62 -5.67
C LEU A 71 20.63 -10.12 -6.66
N ARG A 72 20.62 -8.81 -6.96
CA ARG A 72 21.57 -8.19 -7.89
C ARG A 72 22.95 -8.07 -7.23
N ASP A 73 23.97 -8.14 -8.07
CA ASP A 73 25.39 -7.96 -7.73
C ASP A 73 26.01 -6.69 -8.36
N ASP A 74 25.19 -5.89 -9.05
CA ASP A 74 25.56 -4.58 -9.58
C ASP A 74 25.31 -3.44 -8.59
N ARG A 75 25.46 -2.19 -9.03
CA ARG A 75 25.29 -0.99 -8.20
C ARG A 75 23.88 -0.79 -7.62
N TYR A 76 22.89 -1.60 -8.01
CA TYR A 76 21.52 -1.58 -7.48
C TYR A 76 21.22 -2.74 -6.52
N GLY A 77 22.21 -3.55 -6.13
CA GLY A 77 22.01 -4.71 -5.27
C GLY A 77 23.12 -4.89 -4.22
N GLY A 78 22.97 -5.88 -3.36
CA GLY A 78 23.89 -6.18 -2.27
C GLY A 78 23.67 -5.30 -1.04
N SER A 79 24.48 -4.28 -0.80
CA SER A 79 24.38 -3.39 0.37
C SER A 79 23.05 -2.62 0.38
N LEU A 80 22.59 -2.20 1.56
CA LEU A 80 21.38 -1.39 1.69
C LEU A 80 21.46 -0.11 0.86
N GLU A 81 22.61 0.52 0.81
CA GLU A 81 22.89 1.73 0.04
C GLU A 81 22.64 1.51 -1.46
N ASN A 82 23.11 0.37 -1.99
CA ASN A 82 22.85 -0.01 -3.38
C ASN A 82 21.39 -0.36 -3.61
N ARG A 83 20.75 -1.08 -2.68
CA ARG A 83 19.33 -1.42 -2.78
C ARG A 83 18.42 -0.19 -2.73
N ALA A 84 18.79 0.85 -1.98
CA ALA A 84 18.07 2.12 -1.90
C ALA A 84 18.33 3.06 -3.10
N ARG A 85 19.37 2.81 -3.89
CA ARG A 85 19.82 3.69 -4.98
C ARG A 85 18.71 4.05 -5.96
N MET A 86 17.94 3.08 -6.45
CA MET A 86 16.86 3.37 -7.39
C MET A 86 15.81 4.31 -6.78
N LEU A 87 15.43 4.11 -5.52
CA LEU A 87 14.49 4.99 -4.82
C LEU A 87 15.02 6.42 -4.72
N LEU A 88 16.28 6.58 -4.34
CA LEU A 88 16.90 7.91 -4.21
C LEU A 88 17.09 8.59 -5.57
N GLU A 89 17.43 7.85 -6.62
CA GLU A 89 17.48 8.36 -7.99
C GLU A 89 16.09 8.81 -8.48
N VAL A 90 15.03 8.08 -8.14
CA VAL A 90 13.63 8.48 -8.43
C VAL A 90 13.27 9.78 -7.71
N VAL A 91 13.60 9.91 -6.42
CA VAL A 91 13.38 11.17 -5.67
C VAL A 91 14.09 12.33 -6.35
N ALA A 92 15.35 12.17 -6.71
CA ALA A 92 16.15 13.20 -7.37
C ALA A 92 15.58 13.59 -8.75
N ALA A 93 15.15 12.61 -9.56
CA ALA A 93 14.54 12.85 -10.87
C ALA A 93 13.21 13.60 -10.75
N ILE A 94 12.36 13.21 -9.79
CA ILE A 94 11.11 13.92 -9.52
C ILE A 94 11.39 15.35 -9.05
N ARG A 95 12.27 15.53 -8.05
CA ARG A 95 12.62 16.86 -7.54
C ARG A 95 13.17 17.77 -8.63
N THR A 96 14.00 17.23 -9.51
CA THR A 96 14.51 17.96 -10.69
C THR A 96 13.38 18.41 -11.63
N ALA A 97 12.39 17.52 -11.87
CA ALA A 97 11.30 17.78 -12.80
C ALA A 97 10.27 18.79 -12.26
N VAL A 98 9.95 18.75 -10.95
CA VAL A 98 8.86 19.54 -10.37
C VAL A 98 9.34 20.76 -9.58
N GLY A 99 10.63 20.88 -9.31
CA GLY A 99 11.23 21.98 -8.54
C GLY A 99 11.10 21.81 -7.01
N PRO A 100 11.61 22.79 -6.23
CA PRO A 100 11.76 22.65 -4.78
C PRO A 100 10.46 22.74 -3.97
N ASN A 101 9.42 23.34 -4.52
CA ASN A 101 8.19 23.67 -3.79
C ASN A 101 7.03 22.71 -4.01
N PHE A 102 7.17 21.72 -4.89
CA PHE A 102 6.13 20.73 -5.13
C PHE A 102 6.31 19.55 -4.16
N PRO A 103 5.32 19.23 -3.31
CA PRO A 103 5.45 18.20 -2.30
C PRO A 103 5.72 16.82 -2.87
N ILE A 104 6.71 16.13 -2.33
CA ILE A 104 7.06 14.73 -2.63
C ILE A 104 6.98 13.92 -1.34
N ALA A 105 6.03 12.99 -1.29
CA ALA A 105 5.96 12.02 -0.21
C ALA A 105 6.53 10.65 -0.67
N VAL A 106 6.90 9.82 0.30
CA VAL A 106 7.29 8.43 0.06
C VAL A 106 6.50 7.52 0.98
N LYS A 107 5.81 6.52 0.42
CA LYS A 107 5.28 5.40 1.20
C LYS A 107 6.37 4.34 1.33
N LEU A 108 6.80 4.08 2.56
CA LEU A 108 7.89 3.19 2.90
C LEU A 108 7.41 2.06 3.82
N ASN A 109 7.84 0.82 3.57
CA ASN A 109 7.66 -0.25 4.53
C ASN A 109 8.50 0.01 5.80
N SER A 110 7.89 -0.13 6.98
CA SER A 110 8.64 -0.27 8.23
C SER A 110 9.43 -1.58 8.25
N ALA A 111 8.81 -2.65 7.74
CA ALA A 111 9.44 -3.96 7.51
C ALA A 111 8.62 -4.77 6.49
N ASP A 112 9.26 -5.78 5.90
CA ASP A 112 8.59 -6.77 5.03
C ASP A 112 7.81 -7.83 5.82
N PHE A 113 8.06 -7.94 7.14
CA PHE A 113 7.58 -9.01 8.03
C PHE A 113 7.97 -10.42 7.56
N GLN A 114 9.06 -10.53 6.84
CA GLN A 114 9.62 -11.77 6.34
C GLN A 114 11.06 -11.91 6.81
N LYS A 115 11.42 -13.08 7.36
CA LYS A 115 12.79 -13.34 7.81
C LYS A 115 13.80 -13.13 6.68
N GLY A 116 14.79 -12.27 6.91
CA GLY A 116 15.81 -11.90 5.93
C GLY A 116 15.28 -10.99 4.80
N GLY A 117 14.16 -10.32 5.01
CA GLY A 117 13.64 -9.26 4.17
C GLY A 117 14.20 -7.88 4.56
N PHE A 118 13.50 -6.84 4.15
CA PHE A 118 13.74 -5.47 4.59
C PHE A 118 13.26 -5.33 6.03
N GLU A 119 14.12 -4.86 6.92
CA GLU A 119 13.87 -4.80 8.35
C GLU A 119 13.82 -3.35 8.86
N PHE A 120 13.31 -3.14 10.07
CA PHE A 120 13.10 -1.79 10.60
C PHE A 120 14.38 -0.94 10.69
N PRO A 121 15.56 -1.46 11.09
CA PRO A 121 16.79 -0.68 11.03
C PRO A 121 17.16 -0.19 9.62
N ASP A 122 16.89 -1.01 8.59
CA ASP A 122 17.04 -0.62 7.19
C ASP A 122 16.08 0.52 6.83
N SER A 123 14.81 0.43 7.30
CA SER A 123 13.79 1.47 7.07
C SER A 123 14.19 2.81 7.68
N ILE A 124 14.69 2.84 8.91
CA ILE A 124 15.22 4.04 9.55
C ILE A 124 16.37 4.64 8.72
N GLN A 125 17.30 3.83 8.27
CA GLN A 125 18.43 4.33 7.49
C GLN A 125 17.98 4.90 6.14
N VAL A 126 17.01 4.25 5.47
CA VAL A 126 16.41 4.76 4.23
C VAL A 126 15.65 6.06 4.50
N ALA A 127 14.92 6.17 5.61
CA ALA A 127 14.22 7.40 6.00
C ALA A 127 15.19 8.59 6.17
N LYS A 128 16.36 8.38 6.80
CA LYS A 128 17.40 9.40 6.89
C LYS A 128 17.92 9.85 5.53
N TRP A 129 18.10 8.93 4.59
CA TRP A 129 18.50 9.29 3.22
C TRP A 129 17.39 10.02 2.46
N LEU A 130 16.13 9.68 2.68
CA LEU A 130 14.97 10.39 2.09
C LEU A 130 14.86 11.82 2.64
N GLU A 131 15.07 12.02 3.95
CA GLU A 131 15.14 13.34 4.57
C GLU A 131 16.27 14.19 3.96
N ALA A 132 17.47 13.63 3.85
CA ALA A 132 18.61 14.29 3.22
C ALA A 132 18.37 14.60 1.72
N ALA A 133 17.54 13.81 1.04
CA ALA A 133 17.10 14.03 -0.33
C ALA A 133 15.93 15.00 -0.48
N SER A 134 15.52 15.68 0.61
CA SER A 134 14.42 16.67 0.63
C SER A 134 13.06 16.09 0.27
N VAL A 135 12.75 14.89 0.76
CA VAL A 135 11.39 14.35 0.79
C VAL A 135 10.59 15.11 1.84
N ASP A 136 9.34 15.44 1.55
CA ASP A 136 8.51 16.32 2.38
C ASP A 136 7.68 15.55 3.43
N MET A 137 7.42 14.25 3.22
CA MET A 137 6.68 13.39 4.13
C MET A 137 6.98 11.90 3.88
N ILE A 138 7.03 11.11 4.95
CA ILE A 138 7.05 9.63 4.83
C ILE A 138 5.72 9.07 5.34
N GLU A 139 5.05 8.26 4.52
CA GLU A 139 3.95 7.44 4.97
C GLU A 139 4.48 6.06 5.39
N ILE A 140 4.33 5.75 6.68
CA ILE A 140 4.75 4.47 7.24
C ILE A 140 3.72 3.40 6.88
N SER A 141 4.22 2.30 6.35
CA SER A 141 3.44 1.14 5.96
C SER A 141 4.23 -0.15 6.24
N GLY A 142 3.74 -1.29 5.81
CA GLY A 142 4.48 -2.54 5.98
C GLY A 142 3.80 -3.74 5.33
N GLY A 143 4.56 -4.83 5.22
CA GLY A 143 4.14 -6.07 4.61
C GLY A 143 4.40 -6.14 3.11
N THR A 144 4.14 -7.33 2.58
CA THR A 144 4.25 -7.66 1.16
C THR A 144 3.02 -8.43 0.71
N TYR A 145 2.91 -8.77 -0.57
CA TYR A 145 1.84 -9.65 -1.07
C TYR A 145 1.84 -11.03 -0.41
N GLU A 146 3.00 -11.53 0.02
CA GLU A 146 3.14 -12.83 0.69
C GLU A 146 2.83 -12.74 2.19
N GLN A 147 2.97 -11.53 2.77
CA GLN A 147 2.66 -11.21 4.16
C GLN A 147 1.79 -9.94 4.22
N PRO A 148 0.50 -10.03 3.86
CA PRO A 148 -0.38 -8.87 3.72
C PRO A 148 -0.94 -8.41 5.08
N GLN A 149 -0.07 -7.99 6.00
CA GLN A 149 -0.42 -7.50 7.34
C GLN A 149 -1.51 -6.41 7.31
N LEU A 150 -1.44 -5.51 6.31
CA LEU A 150 -2.42 -4.44 6.14
C LEU A 150 -3.84 -4.91 5.78
N LEU A 151 -3.99 -6.13 5.25
CA LEU A 151 -5.30 -6.68 4.89
C LEU A 151 -5.98 -7.42 6.04
N GLY A 152 -5.31 -7.57 7.20
CA GLY A 152 -5.83 -8.32 8.33
C GLY A 152 -5.81 -9.84 8.11
N VAL A 153 -4.95 -10.30 7.21
CA VAL A 153 -4.79 -11.72 6.90
C VAL A 153 -3.40 -12.13 7.38
N GLU A 154 -3.33 -12.81 8.50
CA GLU A 154 -2.14 -13.57 8.87
C GLU A 154 -2.11 -14.83 8.01
N GLY A 155 -1.13 -14.91 7.12
CA GLY A 155 -0.74 -16.11 6.41
C GLY A 155 -1.88 -17.02 5.89
N MET A 156 -3.00 -16.49 5.35
CA MET A 156 -4.14 -17.24 4.83
C MET A 156 -4.78 -18.25 5.85
N GLU A 157 -4.59 -18.07 7.15
CA GLU A 157 -5.22 -18.86 8.19
C GLU A 157 -6.54 -18.23 8.66
N GLU A 158 -7.44 -19.07 9.21
CA GLU A 158 -8.75 -18.64 9.68
C GLU A 158 -8.60 -17.82 10.95
N VAL A 159 -8.90 -16.52 10.90
CA VAL A 159 -8.95 -15.65 12.07
C VAL A 159 -10.43 -15.42 12.41
N ALA A 160 -10.83 -15.71 13.65
CA ALA A 160 -12.18 -15.44 14.12
C ALA A 160 -12.49 -13.93 14.06
N LYS A 161 -13.77 -13.54 13.88
CA LYS A 161 -14.17 -12.12 13.76
C LYS A 161 -13.67 -11.25 14.92
N GLN A 162 -13.57 -11.81 16.10
CA GLN A 162 -13.06 -11.15 17.31
C GLN A 162 -11.55 -10.93 17.25
N GLU A 163 -10.80 -11.93 16.75
CA GLU A 163 -9.34 -11.83 16.53
C GLU A 163 -8.99 -10.82 15.43
N VAL A 164 -9.85 -10.62 14.42
CA VAL A 164 -9.67 -9.58 13.39
C VAL A 164 -9.74 -8.19 14.01
N GLN A 165 -10.61 -7.95 14.97
CA GLN A 165 -10.72 -6.66 15.66
C GLN A 165 -9.52 -6.42 16.58
N GLU A 166 -9.13 -7.43 17.37
CA GLU A 166 -7.94 -7.40 18.23
C GLU A 166 -6.66 -7.24 17.41
N SER A 167 -6.54 -7.94 16.27
CA SER A 167 -5.41 -7.82 15.36
C SER A 167 -5.36 -6.44 14.67
N THR A 168 -6.48 -5.76 14.48
CA THR A 168 -6.53 -4.39 13.94
C THR A 168 -6.01 -3.39 14.96
N VAL A 169 -6.45 -3.48 16.21
CA VAL A 169 -5.95 -2.64 17.32
C VAL A 169 -4.46 -2.87 17.55
N ALA A 170 -4.01 -4.14 17.53
CA ALA A 170 -2.60 -4.47 17.66
C ALA A 170 -1.75 -3.91 16.50
N ARG A 171 -2.31 -3.85 15.27
CA ARG A 171 -1.62 -3.24 14.12
C ARG A 171 -1.59 -1.72 14.18
N GLU A 172 -2.69 -1.09 14.63
CA GLU A 172 -2.71 0.36 14.87
C GLU A 172 -1.60 0.73 15.85
N ALA A 173 -1.53 0.05 16.99
CA ALA A 173 -0.46 0.24 17.98
C ALA A 173 0.94 -0.02 17.39
N TYR A 174 1.10 -1.09 16.62
CA TYR A 174 2.37 -1.46 16.02
C TYR A 174 2.92 -0.38 15.07
N PHE A 175 2.10 0.17 14.18
CA PHE A 175 2.55 1.23 13.27
C PHE A 175 2.80 2.56 13.99
N VAL A 176 2.08 2.83 15.07
CA VAL A 176 2.35 3.97 15.95
C VAL A 176 3.72 3.82 16.62
N ASP A 177 4.05 2.63 17.15
CA ASP A 177 5.36 2.35 17.75
C ASP A 177 6.51 2.55 16.75
N PHE A 178 6.30 2.14 15.47
CA PHE A 178 7.28 2.42 14.41
C PHE A 178 7.40 3.91 14.10
N ALA A 179 6.31 4.65 14.10
CA ALA A 179 6.33 6.10 13.89
C ALA A 179 7.10 6.79 15.02
N LEU A 180 6.83 6.43 16.27
CA LEU A 180 7.55 6.93 17.44
C LEU A 180 9.06 6.67 17.34
N ALA A 181 9.44 5.44 17.03
CA ALA A 181 10.86 5.09 16.90
C ALA A 181 11.52 5.80 15.72
N MET A 182 10.82 5.96 14.59
CA MET A 182 11.34 6.69 13.42
C MET A 182 11.48 8.19 13.69
N GLN A 183 10.54 8.79 14.43
CA GLN A 183 10.56 10.22 14.79
C GLN A 183 11.77 10.60 15.67
N GLN A 184 12.34 9.65 16.40
CA GLN A 184 13.61 9.89 17.14
C GLN A 184 14.82 10.05 16.23
N GLU A 185 14.71 9.64 14.97
CA GLU A 185 15.79 9.50 14.02
C GLU A 185 15.69 10.44 12.81
N VAL A 186 14.48 10.95 12.51
CA VAL A 186 14.21 11.90 11.43
C VAL A 186 13.26 12.99 11.90
N SER A 187 13.31 14.16 11.25
CA SER A 187 12.47 15.32 11.55
C SER A 187 11.40 15.62 10.50
N ILE A 188 11.39 14.87 9.39
CA ILE A 188 10.35 15.03 8.37
C ILE A 188 8.99 14.51 8.87
N PRO A 189 7.87 15.11 8.46
CA PRO A 189 6.55 14.65 8.87
C PRO A 189 6.28 13.18 8.56
N LEU A 190 5.66 12.48 9.50
CA LEU A 190 5.31 11.07 9.40
C LEU A 190 3.79 10.89 9.32
N MET A 191 3.34 10.21 8.28
CA MET A 191 1.96 9.76 8.12
C MET A 191 1.84 8.29 8.50
N VAL A 192 0.86 7.94 9.31
CA VAL A 192 0.56 6.54 9.66
C VAL A 192 -0.76 6.12 9.05
N THR A 193 -0.73 5.05 8.27
CA THR A 193 -1.92 4.44 7.66
C THR A 193 -2.00 2.99 8.09
N GLY A 194 -3.09 2.60 8.78
CA GLY A 194 -3.15 1.23 9.27
C GLY A 194 -4.42 0.83 9.99
N GLY A 195 -5.57 0.95 9.35
CA GLY A 195 -6.82 0.37 9.88
C GLY A 195 -7.59 1.27 10.85
N PHE A 196 -7.16 2.50 11.08
CA PHE A 196 -7.85 3.46 11.94
C PHE A 196 -9.36 3.54 11.67
N ARG A 197 -10.14 3.44 12.74
CA ARG A 197 -11.60 3.57 12.72
C ARG A 197 -12.10 4.47 13.85
N LEU A 198 -11.51 4.38 15.03
CA LEU A 198 -11.86 5.19 16.19
C LEU A 198 -11.15 6.53 16.14
N LYS A 199 -11.90 7.61 16.34
CA LYS A 199 -11.35 8.97 16.44
C LYS A 199 -10.34 9.08 17.58
N SER A 200 -10.65 8.48 18.75
CA SER A 200 -9.75 8.48 19.91
C SER A 200 -8.39 7.83 19.60
N ALA A 201 -8.37 6.73 18.81
CA ALA A 201 -7.12 6.10 18.40
C ALA A 201 -6.32 6.96 17.42
N MET A 202 -7.00 7.73 16.55
CA MET A 202 -6.35 8.70 15.66
C MET A 202 -5.73 9.85 16.46
N GLU A 203 -6.47 10.39 17.43
CA GLU A 203 -6.00 11.48 18.32
C GLU A 203 -4.81 10.99 19.17
N GLU A 204 -4.85 9.77 19.70
CA GLU A 204 -3.75 9.16 20.43
C GLU A 204 -2.51 9.00 19.53
N ALA A 205 -2.67 8.53 18.30
CA ALA A 205 -1.56 8.40 17.37
C ALA A 205 -0.92 9.75 17.03
N LEU A 206 -1.72 10.82 16.86
CA LEU A 206 -1.22 12.17 16.65
C LEU A 206 -0.47 12.71 17.89
N GLN A 207 -0.94 12.42 19.09
CA GLN A 207 -0.24 12.80 20.34
C GLN A 207 1.08 12.03 20.51
N ASN A 208 1.16 10.83 19.96
CA ASN A 208 2.29 9.92 20.07
C ASN A 208 3.22 9.92 18.84
N GLY A 209 3.25 10.99 18.04
CA GLY A 209 4.30 11.21 17.04
C GLY A 209 3.93 10.93 15.59
N ALA A 210 2.67 10.64 15.27
CA ALA A 210 2.20 10.76 13.90
C ALA A 210 1.83 12.23 13.62
N ASP A 211 2.23 12.76 12.47
CA ASP A 211 1.82 14.10 12.04
C ASP A 211 0.54 14.06 11.21
N VAL A 212 0.29 12.94 10.51
CA VAL A 212 -0.86 12.74 9.63
C VAL A 212 -1.43 11.35 9.80
N ILE A 213 -2.76 11.24 9.85
CA ILE A 213 -3.47 9.96 9.87
C ILE A 213 -3.98 9.61 8.48
N GLY A 214 -3.64 8.42 8.01
CA GLY A 214 -4.10 7.88 6.74
C GLY A 214 -5.35 7.01 6.88
N ILE A 215 -6.41 7.35 6.14
CA ILE A 215 -7.67 6.61 6.11
C ILE A 215 -7.85 6.06 4.69
N GLY A 216 -7.96 4.74 4.55
CA GLY A 216 -8.12 4.08 3.25
C GLY A 216 -9.57 3.64 2.96
N ARG A 217 -9.92 2.43 3.37
CA ARG A 217 -11.20 1.78 3.02
C ARG A 217 -12.48 2.59 3.29
N PRO A 218 -12.63 3.30 4.43
CA PRO A 218 -13.78 4.16 4.63
C PRO A 218 -13.96 5.21 3.54
N MET A 219 -12.87 5.82 3.07
CA MET A 219 -12.88 6.84 2.02
C MET A 219 -13.35 6.33 0.65
N CYS A 220 -13.31 5.01 0.41
CA CYS A 220 -13.86 4.43 -0.82
C CYS A 220 -15.40 4.53 -0.88
N VAL A 221 -16.05 4.82 0.27
CA VAL A 221 -17.52 4.83 0.39
C VAL A 221 -18.01 6.15 0.97
N MET A 222 -17.42 6.60 2.06
CA MET A 222 -17.70 7.86 2.77
C MET A 222 -16.63 8.88 2.40
N THR A 223 -16.84 9.63 1.33
CA THR A 223 -15.84 10.58 0.79
C THR A 223 -15.62 11.80 1.69
N ASP A 224 -16.58 12.09 2.57
CA ASP A 224 -16.57 13.14 3.57
C ASP A 224 -16.17 12.64 4.98
N ALA A 225 -15.57 11.45 5.07
CA ALA A 225 -15.17 10.86 6.36
C ALA A 225 -14.33 11.80 7.25
N PRO A 226 -13.37 12.59 6.74
CA PRO A 226 -12.65 13.57 7.55
C PRO A 226 -13.57 14.65 8.15
N ASP A 227 -14.49 15.18 7.36
CA ASP A 227 -15.44 16.21 7.81
C ASP A 227 -16.41 15.67 8.87
N GLN A 228 -16.84 14.42 8.72
CA GLN A 228 -17.68 13.73 9.70
C GLN A 228 -16.96 13.53 11.03
N LEU A 229 -15.69 13.09 11.00
CA LEU A 229 -14.83 12.97 12.20
C LEU A 229 -14.64 14.32 12.90
N MET A 230 -14.39 15.38 12.14
CA MET A 230 -14.24 16.73 12.70
C MET A 230 -15.56 17.26 13.25
N SER A 231 -16.69 16.83 12.72
CA SER A 231 -18.05 17.21 13.17
C SER A 231 -18.59 16.36 14.32
N GLY A 232 -17.80 15.39 14.83
CA GLY A 232 -18.17 14.64 16.03
C GLY A 232 -18.50 13.16 15.79
N LEU A 233 -18.22 12.60 14.60
CA LEU A 233 -18.27 11.16 14.40
C LEU A 233 -17.14 10.50 15.19
N GLU A 234 -17.46 9.53 16.05
CA GLU A 234 -16.49 8.87 16.92
C GLU A 234 -15.86 7.62 16.28
N GLU A 235 -16.58 6.96 15.35
CA GLU A 235 -16.09 5.75 14.70
C GLU A 235 -16.48 5.72 13.21
N LEU A 236 -15.51 5.40 12.35
CA LEU A 236 -15.72 5.16 10.93
C LEU A 236 -16.27 3.76 10.67
N PRO A 237 -17.16 3.61 9.68
CA PRO A 237 -17.74 2.30 9.33
C PRO A 237 -16.69 1.24 8.96
N ARG A 238 -16.96 -0.01 9.37
CA ARG A 238 -16.16 -1.19 9.02
C ARG A 238 -16.87 -1.99 7.93
N TYR A 239 -17.04 -1.42 6.75
CA TYR A 239 -17.75 -2.07 5.64
C TYR A 239 -17.26 -3.50 5.39
N GLU A 240 -15.94 -3.73 5.50
CA GLU A 240 -15.33 -5.04 5.28
C GLU A 240 -15.84 -6.14 6.22
N SER A 241 -16.31 -5.80 7.41
CA SER A 241 -16.82 -6.79 8.38
C SER A 241 -18.25 -7.25 8.08
N GLU A 242 -18.98 -6.48 7.29
CA GLU A 242 -20.36 -6.77 6.90
C GLU A 242 -20.44 -7.47 5.53
N LEU A 243 -19.36 -7.41 4.75
CA LEU A 243 -19.31 -7.96 3.40
C LEU A 243 -19.07 -9.48 3.44
N THR A 244 -20.01 -10.23 2.88
CA THR A 244 -19.89 -11.68 2.67
C THR A 244 -19.91 -11.99 1.18
N PHE A 245 -19.07 -12.92 0.71
CA PHE A 245 -19.09 -13.38 -0.68
C PHE A 245 -20.13 -14.47 -0.87
N PHE A 246 -20.24 -15.35 0.09
CA PHE A 246 -21.23 -16.42 0.09
C PHE A 246 -22.44 -16.03 0.96
N PRO A 247 -23.66 -16.40 0.57
CA PRO A 247 -24.82 -16.26 1.44
C PRO A 247 -24.65 -17.13 2.71
N PRO A 248 -25.32 -16.82 3.83
CA PRO A 248 -25.08 -17.47 5.14
C PRO A 248 -25.11 -19.00 5.10
N TRP A 249 -25.95 -19.60 4.28
CA TRP A 249 -26.07 -21.05 4.14
C TRP A 249 -24.91 -21.70 3.39
N LEU A 250 -24.06 -20.93 2.72
CA LEU A 250 -22.83 -21.36 2.02
C LEU A 250 -21.54 -20.89 2.72
N GLU A 251 -21.60 -20.21 3.85
CA GLU A 251 -20.39 -19.73 4.57
C GLU A 251 -19.41 -20.85 4.91
N PHE A 252 -19.90 -22.08 5.10
CA PHE A 252 -19.04 -23.25 5.31
C PHE A 252 -18.03 -23.49 4.17
N LEU A 253 -18.26 -22.94 2.98
CA LEU A 253 -17.35 -23.03 1.84
C LEU A 253 -16.03 -22.27 2.11
N ASN A 254 -16.02 -21.29 3.00
CA ASN A 254 -14.82 -20.56 3.39
C ASN A 254 -13.76 -21.45 4.10
N ARG A 255 -14.11 -22.66 4.54
CA ARG A 255 -13.14 -23.66 5.03
C ARG A 255 -12.18 -24.15 3.94
N PHE A 256 -12.55 -24.02 2.67
CA PHE A 256 -11.69 -24.39 1.56
C PHE A 256 -10.83 -23.20 1.14
N LYS A 257 -9.49 -23.36 1.17
CA LYS A 257 -8.50 -22.30 0.92
C LYS A 257 -8.78 -21.51 -0.38
N ALA A 258 -9.10 -22.19 -1.48
CA ALA A 258 -9.40 -21.54 -2.76
C ALA A 258 -10.65 -20.66 -2.71
N LEU A 259 -11.70 -21.10 -2.01
CA LEU A 259 -12.96 -20.37 -1.89
C LEU A 259 -12.84 -19.20 -0.90
N ARG A 260 -12.03 -19.35 0.15
CA ARG A 260 -11.66 -18.26 1.07
C ARG A 260 -10.92 -17.16 0.35
N SER A 261 -9.94 -17.50 -0.48
CA SER A 261 -9.25 -16.51 -1.33
C SER A 261 -10.22 -15.76 -2.23
N LEU A 262 -11.21 -16.45 -2.80
CA LEU A 262 -12.26 -15.81 -3.61
C LEU A 262 -13.11 -14.83 -2.79
N SER A 263 -13.45 -15.17 -1.54
CA SER A 263 -14.15 -14.26 -0.62
C SER A 263 -13.32 -13.01 -0.33
N THR A 264 -12.03 -13.17 -0.03
CA THR A 264 -11.12 -12.04 0.24
C THR A 264 -11.01 -11.11 -0.97
N PHE A 265 -10.80 -11.65 -2.16
CA PHE A 265 -10.81 -10.85 -3.40
C PHE A 265 -12.17 -10.22 -3.70
N GLY A 266 -13.26 -10.89 -3.35
CA GLY A 266 -14.61 -10.35 -3.49
C GLY A 266 -14.83 -9.06 -2.70
N VAL A 267 -14.33 -9.01 -1.46
CA VAL A 267 -14.34 -7.80 -0.64
C VAL A 267 -13.49 -6.68 -1.27
N GLN A 268 -12.31 -7.01 -1.77
CA GLN A 268 -11.46 -6.04 -2.46
C GLN A 268 -12.13 -5.49 -3.72
N PHE A 269 -12.76 -6.35 -4.54
CA PHE A 269 -13.49 -5.93 -5.72
C PHE A 269 -14.72 -5.07 -5.39
N TRP A 270 -15.32 -5.28 -4.21
CA TRP A 270 -16.40 -4.42 -3.75
C TRP A 270 -15.93 -2.97 -3.55
N PHE A 271 -14.79 -2.74 -2.90
CA PHE A 271 -14.22 -1.40 -2.77
C PHE A 271 -13.84 -0.80 -4.13
N TYR A 272 -13.27 -1.60 -5.04
CA TYR A 272 -12.96 -1.11 -6.40
C TYR A 272 -14.22 -0.72 -7.16
N ALA A 273 -15.33 -1.45 -7.01
CA ALA A 273 -16.59 -1.10 -7.62
C ALA A 273 -17.17 0.20 -7.04
N GLN A 274 -17.00 0.47 -5.73
CA GLN A 274 -17.39 1.76 -5.15
C GLN A 274 -16.58 2.92 -5.74
N LEU A 275 -15.25 2.78 -5.85
CA LEU A 275 -14.39 3.78 -6.47
C LEU A 275 -14.73 4.03 -7.95
N GLU A 276 -15.04 2.98 -8.70
CA GLU A 276 -15.47 3.09 -10.09
C GLU A 276 -16.78 3.85 -10.21
N LEU A 277 -17.78 3.50 -9.38
CA LEU A 277 -19.07 4.20 -9.34
C LEU A 277 -18.90 5.67 -8.98
N LEU A 278 -18.10 5.95 -7.96
CA LEU A 278 -17.79 7.31 -7.56
C LEU A 278 -17.20 8.12 -8.71
N GLY A 279 -16.25 7.54 -9.45
CA GLY A 279 -15.63 8.18 -10.61
C GLY A 279 -16.59 8.39 -11.78
N GLN A 280 -17.58 7.50 -11.98
CA GLN A 280 -18.54 7.58 -13.08
C GLN A 280 -19.78 8.44 -12.77
N THR A 281 -20.27 8.39 -11.54
CA THR A 281 -21.57 8.95 -11.15
C THR A 281 -21.49 9.98 -10.03
N GLY A 282 -20.33 10.16 -9.40
CA GLY A 282 -20.17 10.99 -8.20
C GLY A 282 -20.78 10.38 -6.93
N THR A 283 -21.26 9.14 -6.97
CA THR A 283 -21.93 8.48 -5.83
C THR A 283 -21.45 7.03 -5.67
N THR A 284 -21.55 6.52 -4.45
CA THR A 284 -21.26 5.11 -4.11
C THR A 284 -22.56 4.32 -3.95
N GLN A 285 -22.47 2.98 -3.96
CA GLN A 285 -23.59 2.08 -3.76
C GLN A 285 -23.26 1.03 -2.67
N PRO A 286 -23.34 1.39 -1.38
CA PRO A 286 -23.00 0.48 -0.28
C PRO A 286 -23.85 -0.80 -0.23
N SER A 287 -25.06 -0.78 -0.78
CA SER A 287 -25.97 -1.94 -0.85
C SER A 287 -25.59 -2.98 -1.92
N MET A 288 -24.57 -2.71 -2.75
CA MET A 288 -24.10 -3.67 -3.76
C MET A 288 -23.54 -4.92 -3.10
N SER A 289 -23.93 -6.11 -3.59
CA SER A 289 -23.33 -7.37 -3.12
C SER A 289 -21.92 -7.55 -3.64
N THR A 290 -21.07 -8.26 -2.88
CA THR A 290 -19.69 -8.59 -3.28
C THR A 290 -19.62 -9.38 -4.59
N MET A 291 -20.63 -10.23 -4.85
CA MET A 291 -20.72 -10.99 -6.11
C MET A 291 -21.02 -10.07 -7.30
N ALA A 292 -21.95 -9.11 -7.15
CA ALA A 292 -22.24 -8.12 -8.19
C ALA A 292 -21.02 -7.23 -8.49
N ALA A 293 -20.33 -6.78 -7.45
CA ALA A 293 -19.11 -6.01 -7.57
C ALA A 293 -18.00 -6.80 -8.28
N SER A 294 -17.79 -8.05 -7.89
CA SER A 294 -16.79 -8.93 -8.54
C SER A 294 -17.09 -9.12 -10.02
N LYS A 295 -18.35 -9.39 -10.37
CA LYS A 295 -18.77 -9.52 -11.78
C LYS A 295 -18.48 -8.23 -12.56
N ARG A 296 -18.80 -7.06 -11.98
CA ARG A 296 -18.59 -5.75 -12.59
C ARG A 296 -17.10 -5.52 -12.91
N ILE A 297 -16.22 -5.65 -11.89
CA ILE A 297 -14.79 -5.42 -12.04
C ILE A 297 -14.15 -6.42 -13.00
N MET A 298 -14.51 -7.71 -12.92
CA MET A 298 -13.95 -8.73 -13.83
C MET A 298 -14.40 -8.51 -15.28
N THR A 299 -15.62 -8.01 -15.52
CA THR A 299 -16.09 -7.67 -16.87
C THR A 299 -15.30 -6.50 -17.43
N GLN A 300 -15.15 -5.43 -16.67
CA GLN A 300 -14.34 -4.27 -17.06
C GLN A 300 -12.90 -4.65 -17.39
N GLN A 301 -12.28 -5.50 -16.57
CA GLN A 301 -10.92 -5.99 -16.84
C GLN A 301 -10.84 -6.79 -18.14
N LYS A 302 -11.83 -7.63 -18.42
CA LYS A 302 -11.90 -8.37 -19.70
C LYS A 302 -12.01 -7.44 -20.91
N GLU A 303 -12.89 -6.46 -20.84
CA GLU A 303 -13.09 -5.47 -21.91
C GLU A 303 -11.80 -4.68 -22.15
N TRP A 304 -11.15 -4.21 -21.09
CA TRP A 304 -9.89 -3.50 -21.20
C TRP A 304 -8.76 -4.35 -21.80
N LEU A 305 -8.67 -5.64 -21.43
CA LEU A 305 -7.69 -6.56 -22.00
C LEU A 305 -7.98 -6.89 -23.49
N SER A 306 -9.25 -6.90 -23.90
CA SER A 306 -9.64 -7.17 -25.27
C SER A 306 -9.30 -6.02 -26.26
N GLN A 307 -9.12 -4.82 -25.73
CA GLN A 307 -8.77 -3.60 -26.51
C GLN A 307 -7.25 -3.41 -26.69
N ARG A 308 -6.42 -4.30 -26.14
CA ARG A 308 -4.93 -4.29 -26.18
C ARG A 308 -4.35 -5.50 -26.88
#